data_22a7c3cc99f154a9a6e3465e9e4113b8
#
_entry.id   22a7c3cc99f154a9a6e3465e9e4113b8
#
_cell.length_a   1.000
_cell.length_b   1.000
_cell.length_c   1.000
_cell.angle_alpha   90.00
_cell.angle_beta   90.00
_cell.angle_gamma   90.00
#
_symmetry.space_group_name_H-M   'P 1'
#
loop_
_entity.id
_entity.type
_entity.pdbx_description
1 polymer ?
#
loop_
_entity_poly.entity_id
_entity_poly.type
_entity_poly.pdbx_seq_one_letter_code
_entity_poly.pdbx_strand_id
1 'polypeptide(L)'
;MDVENRADPGRTHAGLYVRAMAKWLAVAMVTGVFCGVVGSLFHIGVERATELREQHPWLLWCLPAAGLVIVAFYKLTKTEGQGTNDIIEAVHHGKKLSIWLLPAIFLGTVLTHLCGGSAGREGAALQMGGTIGRHTGGLFRLDDR
;
A
#
# COMPACT_ATOMS: atom_id res chain seq x y z
N MET A 1 42.46 -29.49 -34.67
CA MET A 1 41.37 -30.39 -34.25
C MET A 1 40.98 -29.99 -32.85
N ASP A 2 40.31 -28.85 -32.74
CA ASP A 2 39.66 -28.39 -31.50
C ASP A 2 38.37 -27.70 -31.91
N VAL A 3 37.38 -28.57 -32.15
CA VAL A 3 35.96 -28.21 -32.16
C VAL A 3 35.53 -28.52 -30.76
N GLU A 4 35.20 -27.52 -30.00
CA GLU A 4 34.21 -27.66 -28.95
C GLU A 4 34.36 -26.59 -27.87
N ASN A 5 33.64 -25.61 -27.90
CA ASN A 5 32.76 -25.16 -26.83
C ASN A 5 32.01 -23.87 -27.22
N ARG A 6 31.17 -23.96 -28.23
CA ARG A 6 30.10 -22.99 -28.40
C ARG A 6 29.02 -23.31 -27.37
N ALA A 7 29.21 -22.81 -26.15
CA ALA A 7 28.12 -22.73 -25.22
C ALA A 7 26.96 -21.99 -25.91
N ASP A 8 25.86 -22.70 -26.12
CA ASP A 8 24.67 -22.25 -26.83
C ASP A 8 24.13 -20.97 -26.13
N PRO A 9 24.25 -19.78 -26.74
CA PRO A 9 23.82 -18.53 -26.10
C PRO A 9 22.34 -18.52 -25.77
N GLY A 10 21.53 -19.34 -26.42
CA GLY A 10 20.09 -19.46 -26.16
C GLY A 10 19.75 -20.07 -24.81
N ARG A 11 20.53 -21.00 -24.30
CA ARG A 11 20.27 -21.67 -23.00
C ARG A 11 20.58 -20.76 -21.81
N THR A 12 21.58 -19.92 -21.91
CA THR A 12 21.94 -18.95 -20.87
C THR A 12 20.90 -17.84 -20.76
N HIS A 13 20.36 -17.36 -21.87
CA HIS A 13 19.30 -16.37 -21.89
C HIS A 13 17.98 -16.91 -21.34
N ALA A 14 17.56 -18.12 -21.73
CA ALA A 14 16.34 -18.75 -21.20
C ALA A 14 16.40 -18.93 -19.67
N GLY A 15 17.53 -19.34 -19.11
CA GLY A 15 17.70 -19.46 -17.66
C GLY A 15 17.61 -18.12 -16.92
N LEU A 16 18.11 -17.04 -17.52
CA LEU A 16 17.99 -15.68 -16.95
C LEU A 16 16.54 -15.20 -16.95
N TYR A 17 15.80 -15.41 -18.04
CA TYR A 17 14.39 -15.05 -18.11
C TYR A 17 13.53 -15.82 -17.10
N VAL A 18 13.76 -17.14 -16.96
CA VAL A 18 13.03 -17.96 -15.97
C VAL A 18 13.29 -17.48 -14.54
N ARG A 19 14.56 -17.17 -14.20
CA ARG A 19 14.90 -16.62 -12.88
C ARG A 19 14.26 -15.25 -12.64
N ALA A 20 14.27 -14.38 -13.63
CA ALA A 20 13.63 -13.07 -13.54
C ALA A 20 12.11 -13.23 -13.35
N MET A 21 11.45 -14.07 -14.14
CA MET A 21 10.03 -14.37 -13.99
C MET A 21 9.70 -14.94 -12.60
N ALA A 22 10.49 -15.90 -12.11
CA ALA A 22 10.29 -16.48 -10.79
C ALA A 22 10.41 -15.42 -9.68
N LYS A 23 11.40 -14.52 -9.78
CA LYS A 23 11.58 -13.41 -8.84
C LYS A 23 10.35 -12.48 -8.84
N TRP A 24 9.91 -12.05 -10.02
CA TRP A 24 8.75 -11.17 -10.15
C TRP A 24 7.46 -11.84 -9.66
N LEU A 25 7.28 -13.13 -9.94
CA LEU A 25 6.13 -13.90 -9.46
C LEU A 25 6.13 -14.00 -7.92
N ALA A 26 7.28 -14.26 -7.30
CA ALA A 26 7.42 -14.29 -5.85
C ALA A 26 7.08 -12.93 -5.21
N VAL A 27 7.61 -11.84 -5.78
CA VAL A 27 7.28 -10.48 -5.32
C VAL A 27 5.79 -10.18 -5.46
N ALA A 28 5.19 -10.53 -6.59
CA ALA A 28 3.77 -10.32 -6.84
C ALA A 28 2.91 -11.11 -5.85
N MET A 29 3.26 -12.38 -5.56
CA MET A 29 2.56 -13.19 -4.56
C MET A 29 2.64 -12.58 -3.16
N VAL A 30 3.83 -12.21 -2.70
CA VAL A 30 4.03 -11.63 -1.38
C VAL A 30 3.26 -10.30 -1.27
N THR A 31 3.43 -9.41 -2.25
CA THR A 31 2.71 -8.13 -2.28
C THR A 31 1.20 -8.34 -2.32
N GLY A 32 0.72 -9.28 -3.14
CA GLY A 32 -0.70 -9.61 -3.27
C GLY A 32 -1.31 -10.11 -1.95
N VAL A 33 -0.59 -10.96 -1.21
CA VAL A 33 -1.04 -11.45 0.10
C VAL A 33 -1.15 -10.29 1.09
N PHE A 34 -0.13 -9.44 1.19
CA PHE A 34 -0.18 -8.28 2.09
C PHE A 34 -1.29 -7.29 1.71
N CYS A 35 -1.42 -6.96 0.43
CA CYS A 35 -2.50 -6.10 -0.06
C CYS A 35 -3.87 -6.72 0.18
N GLY A 36 -4.02 -8.03 -0.01
CA GLY A 36 -5.26 -8.75 0.23
C GLY A 36 -5.68 -8.73 1.70
N VAL A 37 -4.75 -9.02 2.61
CA VAL A 37 -5.02 -8.97 4.06
C VAL A 37 -5.37 -7.55 4.51
N VAL A 38 -4.55 -6.58 4.17
CA VAL A 38 -4.78 -5.17 4.56
C VAL A 38 -6.06 -4.63 3.93
N GLY A 39 -6.31 -4.92 2.66
CA GLY A 39 -7.52 -4.50 1.95
C GLY A 39 -8.78 -5.12 2.53
N SER A 40 -8.75 -6.41 2.91
CA SER A 40 -9.88 -7.08 3.56
C SER A 40 -10.16 -6.48 4.94
N LEU A 41 -9.13 -6.26 5.75
CA LEU A 41 -9.27 -5.62 7.06
C LEU A 41 -9.81 -4.19 6.92
N PHE A 42 -9.34 -3.45 5.93
CA PHE A 42 -9.82 -2.11 5.64
C PHE A 42 -11.29 -2.10 5.24
N HIS A 43 -11.70 -3.00 4.36
CA HIS A 43 -13.10 -3.13 3.93
C HIS A 43 -14.01 -3.44 5.13
N ILE A 44 -13.66 -4.46 5.92
CA ILE A 44 -14.41 -4.83 7.14
C ILE A 44 -14.44 -3.66 8.12
N GLY A 45 -13.33 -2.97 8.33
CA GLY A 45 -13.25 -1.84 9.25
C GLY A 45 -14.17 -0.69 8.85
N VAL A 46 -14.21 -0.33 7.57
CA VAL A 46 -15.08 0.73 7.05
C VAL A 46 -16.55 0.31 7.08
N GLU A 47 -16.86 -0.95 6.75
CA GLU A 47 -18.21 -1.48 6.78
C GLU A 47 -18.77 -1.48 8.20
N ARG A 48 -18.02 -2.00 9.17
CA ARG A 48 -18.39 -1.98 10.59
C ARG A 48 -18.54 -0.56 11.16
N ALA A 49 -17.67 0.35 10.78
CA ALA A 49 -17.78 1.76 11.17
C ALA A 49 -19.06 2.38 10.64
N THR A 50 -19.43 2.08 9.40
CA THR A 50 -20.67 2.58 8.78
C THR A 50 -21.90 1.99 9.44
N GLU A 51 -21.94 0.67 9.68
CA GLU A 51 -23.03 0.01 10.40
C GLU A 51 -23.23 0.59 11.81
N LEU A 52 -22.12 0.80 12.54
CA LEU A 52 -22.18 1.35 13.89
C LEU A 52 -22.71 2.78 13.90
N ARG A 53 -22.34 3.60 12.91
CA ARG A 53 -22.87 4.95 12.73
C ARG A 53 -24.38 4.92 12.47
N GLU A 54 -24.86 3.98 11.66
CA GLU A 54 -26.31 3.85 11.36
C GLU A 54 -27.12 3.52 12.61
N GLN A 55 -26.57 2.71 13.49
CA GLN A 55 -27.19 2.37 14.79
C GLN A 55 -27.10 3.53 15.79
N HIS A 56 -26.09 4.42 15.66
CA HIS A 56 -25.82 5.49 16.60
C HIS A 56 -25.68 6.85 15.90
N PRO A 57 -26.78 7.49 15.47
CA PRO A 57 -26.73 8.75 14.70
C PRO A 57 -26.02 9.91 15.41
N TRP A 58 -25.93 9.87 16.73
CA TRP A 58 -25.21 10.88 17.52
C TRP A 58 -23.71 10.94 17.25
N LEU A 59 -23.12 9.86 16.69
CA LEU A 59 -21.71 9.82 16.28
C LEU A 59 -21.35 10.91 15.26
N LEU A 60 -22.34 11.43 14.52
CA LEU A 60 -22.14 12.55 13.60
C LEU A 60 -21.59 13.80 14.29
N TRP A 61 -22.01 14.05 15.53
CA TRP A 61 -21.52 15.19 16.32
C TRP A 61 -20.06 15.04 16.78
N CYS A 62 -19.54 13.80 16.73
CA CYS A 62 -18.16 13.51 17.05
C CYS A 62 -17.18 13.80 15.88
N LEU A 63 -17.69 14.18 14.69
CA LEU A 63 -16.87 14.42 13.50
C LEU A 63 -15.74 15.46 13.74
N PRO A 64 -15.97 16.61 14.41
CA PRO A 64 -14.88 17.56 14.69
C PRO A 64 -13.80 16.96 15.60
N ALA A 65 -14.19 16.19 16.61
CA ALA A 65 -13.26 15.52 17.52
C ALA A 65 -12.47 14.44 16.79
N ALA A 66 -13.11 13.65 15.93
CA ALA A 66 -12.44 12.66 15.08
C ALA A 66 -11.42 13.33 14.15
N GLY A 67 -11.76 14.47 13.56
CA GLY A 67 -10.84 15.26 12.74
C GLY A 67 -9.58 15.67 13.51
N LEU A 68 -9.73 16.13 14.74
CA LEU A 68 -8.57 16.47 15.60
C LEU A 68 -7.70 15.26 15.92
N VAL A 69 -8.32 14.11 16.21
CA VAL A 69 -7.60 12.85 16.45
C VAL A 69 -6.83 12.41 15.21
N ILE A 70 -7.46 12.49 14.03
CA ILE A 70 -6.81 12.16 12.76
C ILE A 70 -5.60 13.07 12.53
N VAL A 71 -5.76 14.38 12.64
CA VAL A 71 -4.65 15.33 12.47
C VAL A 71 -3.53 15.07 13.47
N ALA A 72 -3.86 14.85 14.75
CA ALA A 72 -2.87 14.50 15.76
C ALA A 72 -2.10 13.24 15.41
N PHE A 73 -2.80 12.21 14.90
CA PHE A 73 -2.17 10.95 14.48
C PHE A 73 -1.23 11.14 13.28
N TYR A 74 -1.64 11.90 12.26
CA TYR A 74 -0.79 12.24 11.12
C TYR A 74 0.46 13.02 11.55
N LYS A 75 0.33 13.95 12.52
CA LYS A 75 1.47 14.66 13.10
C LYS A 75 2.42 13.74 13.86
N LEU A 76 1.89 12.88 14.71
CA LEU A 76 2.69 11.92 15.48
C LEU A 76 3.47 10.96 14.58
N THR A 77 2.85 10.50 13.49
CA THR A 77 3.46 9.58 12.53
C THR A 77 4.35 10.28 11.50
N LYS A 78 4.40 11.62 11.51
CA LYS A 78 5.13 12.45 10.53
C LYS A 78 4.77 12.11 9.07
N THR A 79 3.49 11.85 8.85
CA THR A 79 2.94 11.53 7.53
C THR A 79 2.08 12.66 6.98
N GLU A 80 2.16 13.84 7.58
CA GLU A 80 1.45 15.04 7.12
C GLU A 80 1.82 15.36 5.67
N GLY A 81 0.81 15.70 4.87
CA GLY A 81 1.00 16.08 3.48
C GLY A 81 1.32 14.93 2.53
N GLN A 82 1.49 13.69 3.03
CA GLN A 82 1.66 12.53 2.17
C GLN A 82 0.30 12.08 1.63
N GLY A 83 0.12 12.21 0.34
CA GLY A 83 -1.10 11.85 -0.37
C GLY A 83 -0.84 10.96 -1.59
N THR A 84 -1.85 10.81 -2.43
CA THR A 84 -1.74 10.00 -3.66
C THR A 84 -0.63 10.47 -4.58
N ASN A 85 -0.39 11.79 -4.66
CA ASN A 85 0.68 12.35 -5.48
C ASN A 85 2.07 11.92 -4.99
N ASP A 86 2.28 11.82 -3.68
CA ASP A 86 3.54 11.35 -3.10
C ASP A 86 3.80 9.87 -3.42
N ILE A 87 2.75 9.07 -3.51
CA ILE A 87 2.86 7.66 -3.95
C ILE A 87 3.31 7.60 -5.41
N ILE A 88 2.70 8.41 -6.27
CA ILE A 88 3.07 8.49 -7.68
C ILE A 88 4.52 8.96 -7.82
N GLU A 89 4.92 9.98 -7.07
CA GLU A 89 6.28 10.50 -7.04
C GLU A 89 7.28 9.46 -6.51
N ALA A 90 6.89 8.68 -5.51
CA ALA A 90 7.71 7.60 -4.97
C ALA A 90 7.96 6.48 -5.98
N VAL A 91 6.97 6.19 -6.83
CA VAL A 91 7.10 5.19 -7.90
C VAL A 91 8.01 5.71 -9.02
N HIS A 92 7.89 6.99 -9.40
CA HIS A 92 8.64 7.55 -10.52
C HIS A 92 10.04 8.06 -10.14
N HIS A 93 10.21 8.59 -8.94
CA HIS A 93 11.43 9.27 -8.50
C HIS A 93 12.10 8.62 -7.29
N GLY A 94 11.67 7.42 -6.88
CA GLY A 94 12.28 6.69 -5.77
C GLY A 94 12.12 7.36 -4.39
N LYS A 95 11.16 8.28 -4.23
CA LYS A 95 10.90 8.96 -2.95
C LYS A 95 10.59 7.95 -1.84
N LYS A 96 11.15 8.17 -0.66
CA LYS A 96 10.89 7.31 0.49
C LYS A 96 9.47 7.56 1.02
N LEU A 97 8.65 6.53 1.06
CA LEU A 97 7.36 6.55 1.73
C LEU A 97 7.50 6.01 3.16
N SER A 98 6.82 6.66 4.09
CA SER A 98 6.76 6.15 5.46
C SER A 98 5.81 4.96 5.53
N ILE A 99 6.24 3.86 6.17
CA ILE A 99 5.36 2.70 6.44
C ILE A 99 4.19 3.09 7.35
N TRP A 100 4.38 4.13 8.18
CA TRP A 100 3.35 4.68 9.07
C TRP A 100 2.19 5.33 8.32
N LEU A 101 2.36 5.60 7.03
CA LEU A 101 1.28 6.09 6.17
C LEU A 101 0.13 5.08 6.08
N LEU A 102 0.44 3.78 6.09
CA LEU A 102 -0.56 2.72 6.01
C LEU A 102 -1.54 2.74 7.19
N PRO A 103 -1.12 2.64 8.47
CA PRO A 103 -2.04 2.75 9.59
C PRO A 103 -2.69 4.15 9.70
N ALA A 104 -2.02 5.21 9.27
CA ALA A 104 -2.59 6.55 9.29
C ALA A 104 -3.80 6.68 8.36
N ILE A 105 -3.68 6.20 7.13
CA ILE A 105 -4.79 6.19 6.17
C ILE A 105 -5.91 5.27 6.62
N PHE A 106 -5.57 4.07 7.11
CA PHE A 106 -6.53 3.11 7.61
C PHE A 106 -7.40 3.71 8.72
N LEU A 107 -6.76 4.18 9.79
CA LEU A 107 -7.46 4.76 10.95
C LEU A 107 -8.20 6.05 10.57
N GLY A 108 -7.58 6.93 9.78
CA GLY A 108 -8.21 8.16 9.33
C GLY A 108 -9.49 7.90 8.55
N THR A 109 -9.47 6.94 7.62
CA THR A 109 -10.64 6.60 6.82
C THR A 109 -11.74 5.93 7.66
N VAL A 110 -11.39 4.97 8.51
CA VAL A 110 -12.36 4.28 9.38
C VAL A 110 -13.01 5.26 10.35
N LEU A 111 -12.24 6.13 11.02
CA LEU A 111 -12.77 7.16 11.92
C LEU A 111 -13.69 8.16 11.20
N THR A 112 -13.31 8.56 10.00
CA THR A 112 -14.13 9.46 9.18
C THR A 112 -15.48 8.83 8.86
N HIS A 113 -15.51 7.55 8.44
CA HIS A 113 -16.77 6.84 8.16
C HIS A 113 -17.60 6.62 9.42
N LEU A 114 -16.95 6.31 10.55
CA LEU A 114 -17.61 6.14 11.84
C LEU A 114 -18.38 7.40 12.27
N CYS A 115 -17.79 8.57 12.02
CA CYS A 115 -18.40 9.86 12.37
C CYS A 115 -19.23 10.46 11.22
N GLY A 116 -19.55 9.69 10.17
CA GLY A 116 -20.44 10.13 9.10
C GLY A 116 -19.81 11.03 8.03
N GLY A 117 -18.49 11.19 8.05
CA GLY A 117 -17.79 11.86 6.98
C GLY A 117 -17.64 10.96 5.75
N SER A 118 -17.44 11.57 4.57
CA SER A 118 -17.21 10.86 3.32
C SER A 118 -15.74 10.94 2.96
N ALA A 119 -14.99 9.85 3.19
CA ALA A 119 -13.63 9.68 2.72
C ALA A 119 -13.59 8.71 1.53
N GLY A 120 -12.78 9.04 0.52
CA GLY A 120 -12.64 8.20 -0.68
C GLY A 120 -11.98 6.86 -0.35
N ARG A 121 -12.72 5.76 -0.47
CA ARG A 121 -12.21 4.40 -0.22
C ARG A 121 -11.16 3.99 -1.25
N GLU A 122 -11.37 4.40 -2.50
CA GLU A 122 -10.48 4.06 -3.62
C GLU A 122 -9.10 4.71 -3.46
N GLY A 123 -9.06 6.01 -3.13
CA GLY A 123 -7.80 6.73 -2.87
C GLY A 123 -7.05 6.14 -1.68
N ALA A 124 -7.75 5.79 -0.60
CA ALA A 124 -7.14 5.12 0.56
C ALA A 124 -6.56 3.75 0.20
N ALA A 125 -7.29 2.93 -0.56
CA ALA A 125 -6.83 1.62 -1.01
C ALA A 125 -5.59 1.73 -1.92
N LEU A 126 -5.59 2.71 -2.85
CA LEU A 126 -4.45 2.99 -3.73
C LEU A 126 -3.20 3.36 -2.91
N GLN A 127 -3.35 4.25 -1.94
CA GLN A 127 -2.24 4.70 -1.09
C GLN A 127 -1.69 3.57 -0.23
N MET A 128 -2.55 2.75 0.36
CA MET A 128 -2.12 1.58 1.14
C MET A 128 -1.42 0.55 0.25
N GLY A 129 -1.99 0.22 -0.90
CA GLY A 129 -1.40 -0.71 -1.87
C GLY A 129 -0.05 -0.22 -2.39
N GLY A 130 0.06 1.06 -2.75
CA GLY A 130 1.31 1.68 -3.18
C GLY A 130 2.39 1.67 -2.09
N THR A 131 2.01 1.93 -0.84
CA THR A 131 2.94 1.86 0.31
C THR A 131 3.45 0.44 0.52
N ILE A 132 2.57 -0.58 0.47
CA ILE A 132 2.95 -1.99 0.56
C ILE A 132 3.87 -2.37 -0.60
N GLY A 133 3.48 -2.04 -1.83
CA GLY A 133 4.28 -2.35 -3.03
C GLY A 133 5.68 -1.75 -2.98
N ARG A 134 5.80 -0.50 -2.54
CA ARG A 134 7.11 0.16 -2.39
C ARG A 134 8.01 -0.54 -1.36
N HIS A 135 7.45 -0.94 -0.22
CA HIS A 135 8.22 -1.62 0.84
C HIS A 135 8.58 -3.05 0.46
N THR A 136 7.67 -3.80 -0.15
CA THR A 136 7.96 -5.16 -0.63
C THR A 136 8.97 -5.15 -1.77
N GLY A 137 8.86 -4.22 -2.72
CA GLY A 137 9.84 -4.02 -3.78
C GLY A 137 11.25 -3.75 -3.24
N GLY A 138 11.35 -2.87 -2.24
CA GLY A 138 12.62 -2.57 -1.56
C GLY A 138 13.22 -3.79 -0.84
N LEU A 139 12.39 -4.63 -0.21
CA LEU A 139 12.83 -5.86 0.46
C LEU A 139 13.47 -6.86 -0.52
N PHE A 140 12.92 -6.97 -1.72
CA PHE A 140 13.45 -7.85 -2.77
C PHE A 140 14.54 -7.21 -3.62
N ARG A 141 15.04 -6.02 -3.22
CA ARG A 141 16.05 -5.26 -3.96
C ARG A 141 15.71 -5.16 -5.45
N LEU A 142 14.47 -4.81 -5.72
CA LEU A 142 14.06 -4.39 -7.05
C LEU A 142 14.61 -2.98 -7.21
N ASP A 143 15.78 -2.90 -7.83
CA ASP A 143 16.46 -1.63 -8.07
C ASP A 143 15.65 -0.77 -9.03
N ASP A 144 15.61 0.52 -8.78
CA ASP A 144 14.87 1.52 -9.58
C ASP A 144 15.59 1.81 -10.93
N ARG A 145 15.93 0.75 -11.70
CA ARG A 145 16.56 0.88 -13.02
C ARG A 145 15.55 0.68 -14.13
#